data_e8eccc8c549a0492c5bd7106f14f4d63
#
_entry.id   e8eccc8c549a0492c5bd7106f14f4d63
#
_cell.length_a   1.000
_cell.length_b   1.000
_cell.length_c   1.000
_cell.angle_alpha   90.00
_cell.angle_beta   90.00
_cell.angle_gamma   90.00
#
_symmetry.space_group_name_H-M   'P 1'
#
loop_
_entity.id
_entity.type
_entity.pdbx_description
1 polymer ?
#
loop_
_entity_poly.entity_id
_entity_poly.type
_entity_poly.pdbx_seq_one_letter_code
_entity_poly.pdbx_strand_id
1 'polypeptide(L)'
;TNTAPMKIAQIKKAFHDYFIEERYEAGLVLQGWEAKAIRAGRVQLKDAYVLIRGAEIYMVGGHISALPTASTHINPDPVRTRKLLLHGEEIQHLIGKVERAGYTLVPLDMHYKNGRIKIDIGLARGKKQHDKRETEKKRDWDREKQRLMRSRSKS
;
A
#
# COMPACT_ATOMS: atom_id res chain seq x y z
N THR A 1 11.98 -25.96 1.73
CA THR A 1 10.72 -26.15 2.44
C THR A 1 9.83 -24.92 2.26
N ASN A 2 8.83 -25.12 1.44
CA ASN A 2 7.84 -24.08 1.16
C ASN A 2 6.86 -23.96 2.32
N THR A 3 7.19 -23.12 3.29
CA THR A 3 6.20 -22.72 4.26
C THR A 3 5.38 -21.58 3.68
N ALA A 4 4.08 -21.77 3.59
CA ALA A 4 3.17 -20.70 3.24
C ALA A 4 3.40 -19.50 4.19
N PRO A 5 3.35 -18.25 3.70
CA PRO A 5 3.49 -17.09 4.57
C PRO A 5 2.45 -17.13 5.67
N MET A 6 2.89 -16.94 6.92
CA MET A 6 1.98 -16.89 8.05
C MET A 6 1.56 -15.44 8.27
N LYS A 7 0.27 -15.16 8.13
CA LYS A 7 -0.26 -13.80 8.29
C LYS A 7 -0.20 -13.37 9.75
N ILE A 8 0.30 -12.17 9.98
CA ILE A 8 0.36 -11.52 11.28
C ILE A 8 -0.83 -10.58 11.44
N ALA A 9 -1.09 -9.77 10.41
CA ALA A 9 -2.17 -8.78 10.40
C ALA A 9 -2.64 -8.56 8.98
N GLN A 10 -3.92 -8.30 8.80
CA GLN A 10 -4.52 -8.04 7.49
C GLN A 10 -5.43 -6.83 7.57
N ILE A 11 -5.38 -5.99 6.54
CA ILE A 11 -6.26 -4.82 6.44
C ILE A 11 -7.39 -5.15 5.46
N LYS A 12 -8.50 -5.66 5.99
CA LYS A 12 -9.68 -6.03 5.20
C LYS A 12 -10.30 -4.83 4.49
N LYS A 13 -10.24 -3.66 5.11
CA LYS A 13 -10.79 -2.43 4.57
C LYS A 13 -10.15 -2.04 3.23
N ALA A 14 -8.86 -2.33 3.04
CA ALA A 14 -8.16 -2.03 1.79
C ALA A 14 -8.78 -2.77 0.62
N PHE A 15 -9.13 -4.04 0.79
CA PHE A 15 -9.77 -4.83 -0.25
C PHE A 15 -11.21 -4.41 -0.50
N HIS A 16 -11.87 -3.85 0.51
CA HIS A 16 -13.24 -3.36 0.39
C HIS A 16 -13.33 -2.01 -0.33
N ASP A 17 -12.41 -1.09 -0.01
CA ASP A 17 -12.46 0.30 -0.50
C ASP A 17 -11.67 0.54 -1.77
N TYR A 18 -10.81 -0.39 -2.18
CA TYR A 18 -9.88 -0.23 -3.30
C TYR A 18 -9.90 -1.40 -4.26
N PHE A 19 -9.67 -1.10 -5.54
CA PHE A 19 -9.30 -2.09 -6.53
C PHE A 19 -7.80 -2.24 -6.54
N ILE A 20 -7.31 -3.42 -6.13
CA ILE A 20 -5.89 -3.74 -6.06
C ILE A 20 -5.44 -4.29 -7.41
N GLU A 21 -4.63 -3.55 -8.14
CA GLU A 21 -4.16 -3.97 -9.46
C GLU A 21 -2.84 -4.74 -9.42
N GLU A 22 -1.94 -4.32 -8.52
CA GLU A 22 -0.64 -4.96 -8.36
C GLU A 22 -0.34 -5.13 -6.88
N ARG A 23 0.41 -6.18 -6.54
CA ARG A 23 0.84 -6.43 -5.17
C ARG A 23 2.35 -6.58 -5.14
N TYR A 24 2.96 -6.03 -4.09
CA TYR A 24 4.40 -6.08 -3.86
C TYR A 24 4.68 -6.51 -2.43
N GLU A 25 5.65 -7.41 -2.26
CA GLU A 25 6.12 -7.79 -0.95
C GLU A 25 7.32 -6.92 -0.60
N ALA A 26 7.21 -6.17 0.49
CA ALA A 26 8.25 -5.27 0.95
C ALA A 26 8.86 -5.75 2.27
N GLY A 27 10.14 -5.50 2.46
CA GLY A 27 10.76 -5.61 3.77
C GLY A 27 10.43 -4.40 4.61
N LEU A 28 10.66 -4.51 5.91
CA LEU A 28 10.45 -3.43 6.87
C LEU A 28 11.74 -3.16 7.64
N VAL A 29 12.11 -1.88 7.72
CA VAL A 29 13.20 -1.46 8.61
C VAL A 29 12.62 -1.32 10.01
N LEU A 30 12.90 -2.28 10.86
CA LEU A 30 12.35 -2.38 12.20
C LEU A 30 13.45 -2.25 13.27
N GLN A 31 13.08 -1.68 14.41
CA GLN A 31 13.90 -1.74 15.62
C GLN A 31 13.67 -3.09 16.30
N GLY A 32 14.63 -3.51 17.14
CA GLY A 32 14.55 -4.82 17.79
C GLY A 32 13.28 -5.02 18.60
N TRP A 33 12.86 -4.01 19.36
CA TRP A 33 11.62 -4.10 20.15
C TRP A 33 10.37 -4.20 19.27
N GLU A 34 10.40 -3.60 18.07
CA GLU A 34 9.30 -3.69 17.12
C GLU A 34 9.13 -5.11 16.60
N ALA A 35 10.23 -5.74 16.20
CA ALA A 35 10.21 -7.12 15.73
C ALA A 35 9.66 -8.07 16.80
N LYS A 36 10.07 -7.89 18.04
CA LYS A 36 9.57 -8.70 19.16
C LYS A 36 8.09 -8.47 19.40
N ALA A 37 7.64 -7.21 19.35
CA ALA A 37 6.24 -6.85 19.54
C ALA A 37 5.36 -7.45 18.44
N ILE A 38 5.80 -7.39 17.21
CA ILE A 38 5.09 -7.97 16.06
C ILE A 38 4.94 -9.49 16.22
N ARG A 39 6.00 -10.17 16.62
CA ARG A 39 5.98 -11.62 16.87
C ARG A 39 5.01 -11.99 17.97
N ALA A 40 4.79 -11.10 18.92
CA ALA A 40 3.81 -11.28 20.00
C ALA A 40 2.39 -10.84 19.61
N GLY A 41 2.17 -10.46 18.36
CA GLY A 41 0.87 -10.05 17.87
C GLY A 41 0.44 -8.64 18.27
N ARG A 42 1.37 -7.81 18.76
CA ARG A 42 1.08 -6.47 19.26
C ARG A 42 1.22 -5.42 18.14
N VAL A 43 0.53 -5.66 17.04
CA VAL A 43 0.54 -4.77 15.88
C VAL A 43 -0.88 -4.54 15.38
N GLN A 44 -1.20 -3.29 15.04
CA GLN A 44 -2.47 -2.91 14.44
C GLN A 44 -2.20 -2.05 13.23
N LEU A 45 -2.74 -2.45 12.09
CA LEU A 45 -2.56 -1.76 10.82
C LEU A 45 -3.81 -0.99 10.37
N LYS A 46 -4.80 -0.88 11.24
CA LYS A 46 -6.10 -0.28 10.92
C LYS A 46 -5.97 1.12 10.32
N ASP A 47 -5.12 1.96 10.90
CA ASP A 47 -4.93 3.34 10.47
C ASP A 47 -3.63 3.53 9.68
N ALA A 48 -2.99 2.43 9.28
CA ALA A 48 -1.74 2.49 8.52
C ALA A 48 -1.99 2.91 7.07
N TYR A 49 -1.06 3.68 6.55
CA TYR A 49 -1.06 4.02 5.13
C TYR A 49 0.38 4.04 4.61
N VAL A 50 0.53 4.00 3.30
CA VAL A 50 1.82 3.98 2.63
C VAL A 50 1.99 5.29 1.87
N LEU A 51 3.16 5.91 2.00
CA LEU A 51 3.46 7.14 1.29
C LEU A 51 4.84 7.09 0.64
N ILE A 52 5.01 7.95 -0.35
CA ILE A 52 6.28 8.13 -1.05
C ILE A 52 6.87 9.47 -0.57
N ARG A 53 8.15 9.43 -0.17
CA ARG A 53 8.88 10.63 0.21
C ARG A 53 10.33 10.50 -0.26
N GLY A 54 10.80 11.46 -1.07
CA GLY A 54 12.19 11.49 -1.51
C GLY A 54 12.65 10.22 -2.21
N ALA A 55 11.88 9.68 -3.12
CA ALA A 55 12.14 8.44 -3.86
C ALA A 55 12.24 7.18 -2.98
N GLU A 56 11.67 7.23 -1.78
CA GLU A 56 11.55 6.10 -0.88
C GLU A 56 10.09 5.87 -0.47
N ILE A 57 9.79 4.67 -0.01
CA ILE A 57 8.43 4.30 0.38
C ILE A 57 8.40 4.01 1.88
N TYR A 58 7.39 4.54 2.56
CA TYR A 58 7.25 4.44 4.01
C TYR A 58 5.86 3.98 4.41
N MET A 59 5.79 3.23 5.50
CA MET A 59 4.52 2.94 6.18
C MET A 59 4.36 3.90 7.36
N VAL A 60 3.21 4.57 7.40
CA VAL A 60 2.88 5.57 8.42
C VAL A 60 1.59 5.16 9.13
N GLY A 61 1.49 5.49 10.41
CA GLY A 61 0.26 5.25 11.17
C GLY A 61 0.06 3.81 11.65
N GLY A 62 0.98 2.90 11.32
CA GLY A 62 0.94 1.55 11.87
C GLY A 62 1.30 1.56 13.34
N HIS A 63 0.52 0.90 14.17
CA HIS A 63 0.69 0.89 15.62
C HIS A 63 1.35 -0.41 16.07
N ILE A 64 2.54 -0.30 16.67
CA ILE A 64 3.27 -1.44 17.24
C ILE A 64 3.52 -1.12 18.72
N SER A 65 2.89 -1.88 19.61
CA SER A 65 2.98 -1.66 21.06
C SER A 65 4.16 -2.46 21.64
N ALA A 66 5.06 -1.79 22.36
CA ALA A 66 6.14 -2.46 23.03
C ALA A 66 5.63 -3.50 24.04
N LEU A 67 6.38 -4.59 24.20
CA LEU A 67 6.07 -5.58 25.22
C LEU A 67 6.32 -4.97 26.62
N PRO A 68 5.52 -5.39 27.64
CA PRO A 68 5.76 -4.95 29.02
C PRO A 68 7.16 -5.29 29.53
N THR A 69 7.80 -6.29 28.96
CA THR A 69 9.15 -6.73 29.32
C THR A 69 10.24 -6.01 28.53
N ALA A 70 9.88 -5.00 27.72
CA ALA A 70 10.84 -4.24 26.94
C ALA A 70 11.84 -3.54 27.87
N SER A 71 13.09 -3.41 27.38
CA SER A 71 14.14 -2.72 28.13
C SER A 71 13.76 -1.28 28.46
N THR A 72 14.09 -0.84 29.68
CA THR A 72 13.90 0.54 30.08
C THR A 72 14.79 1.54 29.31
N HIS A 73 15.79 1.03 28.60
CA HIS A 73 16.68 1.85 27.77
C HIS A 73 16.11 2.20 26.42
N ILE A 74 15.02 1.55 26.00
CA ILE A 74 14.36 1.90 24.74
C ILE A 74 13.33 2.99 25.00
N ASN A 75 13.14 3.84 24.00
CA ASN A 75 12.08 4.84 23.99
C ASN A 75 11.13 4.52 22.83
N PRO A 76 10.20 3.57 23.04
CA PRO A 76 9.39 3.04 21.95
C PRO A 76 8.34 4.06 21.50
N ASP A 77 8.37 4.40 20.22
CA ASP A 77 7.33 5.17 19.58
C ASP A 77 6.40 4.20 18.84
N PRO A 78 5.18 3.95 19.33
CA PRO A 78 4.28 2.97 18.73
C PRO A 78 3.90 3.28 17.29
N VAL A 79 3.91 4.55 16.90
CA VAL A 79 3.47 5.01 15.57
C VAL A 79 4.63 5.52 14.72
N ARG A 80 5.84 5.08 15.00
CA ARG A 80 7.02 5.48 14.25
C ARG A 80 6.83 5.20 12.75
N THR A 81 7.27 6.15 11.91
CA THR A 81 7.32 5.95 10.45
C THR A 81 8.36 4.90 10.12
N ARG A 82 7.99 3.89 9.35
CA ARG A 82 8.86 2.76 9.03
C ARG A 82 9.12 2.70 7.54
N LYS A 83 10.39 2.61 7.17
CA LYS A 83 10.79 2.51 5.79
C LYS A 83 10.50 1.11 5.25
N LEU A 84 9.95 1.06 4.04
CA LEU A 84 9.73 -0.19 3.33
C LEU A 84 10.89 -0.45 2.37
N LEU A 85 11.30 -1.71 2.28
CA LEU A 85 12.40 -2.13 1.43
C LEU A 85 11.85 -2.85 0.21
N LEU A 86 12.05 -2.24 -0.94
CA LEU A 86 11.68 -2.78 -2.24
C LEU A 86 12.87 -2.63 -3.18
N HIS A 87 12.86 -3.37 -4.28
CA HIS A 87 13.86 -3.20 -5.32
C HIS A 87 13.70 -1.82 -5.97
N GLY A 88 14.82 -1.22 -6.39
CA GLY A 88 14.82 0.12 -6.98
C GLY A 88 13.88 0.25 -8.18
N GLU A 89 13.81 -0.78 -9.02
CA GLU A 89 12.90 -0.81 -10.17
C GLU A 89 11.43 -0.79 -9.74
N GLU A 90 11.08 -1.51 -8.67
CA GLU A 90 9.74 -1.53 -8.12
C GLU A 90 9.37 -0.15 -7.58
N ILE A 91 10.28 0.49 -6.84
CA ILE A 91 10.07 1.84 -6.30
C ILE A 91 9.81 2.83 -7.43
N GLN A 92 10.62 2.82 -8.48
CA GLN A 92 10.45 3.73 -9.62
C GLN A 92 9.13 3.51 -10.34
N HIS A 93 8.74 2.26 -10.54
CA HIS A 93 7.45 1.92 -11.14
C HIS A 93 6.28 2.45 -10.30
N LEU A 94 6.33 2.25 -8.99
CA LEU A 94 5.27 2.69 -8.08
C LEU A 94 5.18 4.22 -8.01
N ILE A 95 6.32 4.91 -7.95
CA ILE A 95 6.35 6.37 -7.98
C ILE A 95 5.68 6.90 -9.26
N GLY A 96 6.02 6.34 -10.40
CA GLY A 96 5.43 6.73 -11.67
C GLY A 96 3.92 6.53 -11.71
N LYS A 97 3.43 5.41 -11.21
CA LYS A 97 2.00 5.11 -11.17
C LYS A 97 1.24 6.05 -10.23
N VAL A 98 1.78 6.31 -9.06
CA VAL A 98 1.15 7.20 -8.07
C VAL A 98 1.11 8.63 -8.58
N GLU A 99 2.23 9.14 -9.09
CA GLU A 99 2.35 10.54 -9.50
C GLU A 99 1.67 10.85 -10.83
N ARG A 100 1.74 9.93 -11.80
CA ARG A 100 1.26 10.19 -13.17
C ARG A 100 -0.10 9.61 -13.48
N ALA A 101 -0.44 8.47 -12.89
CA ALA A 101 -1.67 7.76 -13.22
C ALA A 101 -2.73 7.83 -12.12
N GLY A 102 -2.46 8.53 -11.03
CA GLY A 102 -3.43 8.74 -9.96
C GLY A 102 -3.73 7.51 -9.12
N TYR A 103 -2.81 6.54 -9.08
CA TYR A 103 -2.92 5.40 -8.17
C TYR A 103 -2.51 5.80 -6.76
N THR A 104 -2.86 4.96 -5.81
CA THR A 104 -2.41 5.09 -4.43
C THR A 104 -1.79 3.78 -3.98
N LEU A 105 -1.00 3.85 -2.91
CA LEU A 105 -0.43 2.65 -2.28
C LEU A 105 -1.18 2.38 -0.99
N VAL A 106 -1.55 1.12 -0.78
CA VAL A 106 -2.27 0.70 0.42
C VAL A 106 -1.57 -0.51 1.04
N PRO A 107 -1.46 -0.56 2.38
CA PRO A 107 -0.96 -1.76 3.04
C PRO A 107 -2.05 -2.82 3.03
N LEU A 108 -1.68 -4.06 2.74
CA LEU A 108 -2.62 -5.17 2.61
C LEU A 108 -2.53 -6.14 3.78
N ASP A 109 -1.35 -6.69 4.01
CA ASP A 109 -1.14 -7.58 5.14
C ASP A 109 0.32 -7.59 5.57
N MET A 110 0.55 -8.04 6.78
CA MET A 110 1.88 -8.27 7.34
C MET A 110 2.00 -9.75 7.61
N HIS A 111 3.13 -10.33 7.25
CA HIS A 111 3.33 -11.78 7.36
C HIS A 111 4.80 -12.14 7.60
N TYR A 112 5.03 -13.39 7.99
CA TYR A 112 6.38 -13.94 8.06
C TYR A 112 6.70 -14.68 6.78
N LYS A 113 7.90 -14.47 6.28
CA LYS A 113 8.44 -15.23 5.16
C LYS A 113 9.92 -15.51 5.43
N ASN A 114 10.27 -16.77 5.49
CA ASN A 114 11.64 -17.23 5.79
C ASN A 114 12.20 -16.58 7.06
N GLY A 115 11.39 -16.51 8.12
CA GLY A 115 11.77 -15.93 9.40
C GLY A 115 11.84 -14.40 9.44
N ARG A 116 11.52 -13.73 8.35
CA ARG A 116 11.53 -12.27 8.26
C ARG A 116 10.11 -11.71 8.22
N ILE A 117 9.94 -10.55 8.81
CA ILE A 117 8.67 -9.84 8.78
C ILE A 117 8.60 -9.07 7.46
N LYS A 118 7.55 -9.34 6.68
CA LYS A 118 7.28 -8.70 5.41
C LYS A 118 5.92 -8.04 5.43
N ILE A 119 5.72 -7.06 4.58
CA ILE A 119 4.42 -6.43 4.38
C ILE A 119 4.09 -6.44 2.90
N ASP A 120 2.88 -6.85 2.57
CA ASP A 120 2.36 -6.71 1.22
C ASP A 120 1.70 -5.35 1.08
N ILE A 121 2.07 -4.64 0.02
CA ILE A 121 1.43 -3.38 -0.35
C ILE A 121 0.77 -3.55 -1.71
N GLY A 122 -0.31 -2.82 -1.92
CA GLY A 122 -1.05 -2.84 -3.17
C GLY A 122 -0.99 -1.51 -3.90
N LEU A 123 -0.82 -1.59 -5.21
CA LEU A 123 -1.03 -0.46 -6.10
C LEU A 123 -2.52 -0.46 -6.46
N ALA A 124 -3.23 0.58 -6.08
CA ALA A 124 -4.68 0.53 -6.04
C ALA A 124 -5.33 1.83 -6.50
N ARG A 125 -6.59 1.70 -6.89
CA ARG A 125 -7.48 2.84 -7.13
C ARG A 125 -8.68 2.73 -6.20
N GLY A 126 -9.11 3.86 -5.64
CA GLY A 126 -10.33 3.91 -4.84
C GLY A 126 -11.54 3.53 -5.69
N LYS A 127 -12.43 2.70 -5.17
CA LYS A 127 -13.61 2.24 -5.91
C LYS A 127 -14.48 3.41 -6.36
N LYS A 128 -14.67 4.41 -5.51
CA LYS A 128 -15.44 5.61 -5.86
C LYS A 128 -14.77 6.43 -6.96
N GLN A 129 -13.43 6.58 -6.89
CA GLN A 129 -12.67 7.29 -7.92
C GLN A 129 -12.65 6.53 -9.24
N HIS A 130 -12.56 5.21 -9.16
CA HIS A 130 -12.58 4.35 -10.33
C HIS A 130 -13.90 4.50 -11.09
N ASP A 131 -15.03 4.43 -10.39
CA ASP A 131 -16.35 4.62 -10.99
C ASP A 131 -16.48 6.00 -11.64
N LYS A 132 -16.02 7.04 -10.96
CA LYS A 132 -16.03 8.41 -11.48
C LYS A 132 -15.16 8.54 -12.72
N ARG A 133 -13.96 7.97 -12.73
CA ARG A 133 -13.05 8.02 -13.88
C ARG A 133 -13.60 7.28 -15.08
N GLU A 134 -14.18 6.13 -14.89
CA GLU A 134 -14.82 5.38 -15.98
C GLU A 134 -15.98 6.14 -16.56
N THR A 135 -16.80 6.78 -15.73
CA THR A 135 -17.90 7.63 -16.16
C THR A 135 -17.38 8.81 -16.99
N GLU A 136 -16.32 9.47 -16.54
CA GLU A 136 -15.70 10.58 -17.27
C GLU A 136 -15.11 10.14 -18.60
N LYS A 137 -14.40 9.02 -18.63
CA LYS A 137 -13.86 8.44 -19.86
C LYS A 137 -14.96 8.09 -20.85
N LYS A 138 -16.04 7.52 -20.38
CA LYS A 138 -17.19 7.18 -21.21
C LYS A 138 -17.84 8.44 -21.79
N ARG A 139 -18.00 9.47 -20.98
CA ARG A 139 -18.52 10.77 -21.44
C ARG A 139 -17.63 11.39 -22.51
N ASP A 140 -16.34 11.38 -22.31
CA ASP A 140 -15.37 11.92 -23.27
C ASP A 140 -15.39 11.13 -24.59
N TRP A 141 -15.46 9.81 -24.50
CA TRP A 141 -15.58 8.95 -25.66
C TRP A 141 -16.87 9.23 -26.44
N ASP A 142 -18.00 9.38 -25.76
CA ASP A 142 -19.27 9.70 -26.38
C ASP A 142 -19.23 11.08 -27.07
N ARG A 143 -18.57 12.06 -26.48
CA ARG A 143 -18.34 13.36 -27.07
C ARG A 143 -17.51 13.27 -28.34
N GLU A 144 -16.45 12.48 -28.34
CA GLU A 144 -15.62 12.27 -29.52
C GLU A 144 -16.40 11.58 -30.65
N LYS A 145 -17.19 10.58 -30.31
CA LYS A 145 -18.08 9.91 -31.26
C LYS A 145 -19.04 10.91 -31.92
N GLN A 146 -19.66 11.77 -31.13
CA GLN A 146 -20.57 12.77 -31.64
C GLN A 146 -19.86 13.76 -32.57
N ARG A 147 -18.64 14.17 -32.22
CA ARG A 147 -17.83 15.05 -33.07
C ARG A 147 -17.52 14.39 -34.41
N LEU A 148 -17.11 13.14 -34.40
CA LEU A 148 -16.79 12.36 -35.59
C LEU A 148 -18.03 12.20 -36.49
N MET A 149 -19.18 11.94 -35.89
CA MET A 149 -20.44 11.83 -36.64
C MET A 149 -20.86 13.15 -37.27
N ARG A 150 -20.70 14.26 -36.56
CA ARG A 150 -20.99 15.60 -37.10
C ARG A 150 -20.05 15.96 -38.25
N SER A 151 -18.79 15.61 -38.14
CA SER A 151 -17.78 15.82 -39.18
C SER A 151 -18.12 15.02 -40.44
N ARG A 152 -18.60 13.78 -40.30
CA ARG A 152 -19.01 12.95 -41.44
C ARG A 152 -20.28 13.45 -42.11
N SER A 153 -21.20 14.03 -41.35
CA SER A 153 -22.45 14.53 -41.89
C SER A 153 -22.30 15.86 -42.64
N LYS A 154 -21.19 16.56 -42.49
CA LYS A 154 -20.89 17.83 -43.16
C LYS A 154 -20.08 17.69 -44.46
N SER A 155 -19.70 16.50 -44.81
CA SER A 155 -18.89 16.25 -46.01
C SER A 155 -19.75 15.88 -47.22
#